data_baeb1dbf63c354d61341b1e59f48ae80
#
_entry.id   baeb1dbf63c354d61341b1e59f48ae80
#
_cell.length_a   1.000
_cell.length_b   1.000
_cell.length_c   1.000
_cell.angle_alpha   90.00
_cell.angle_beta   90.00
_cell.angle_gamma   90.00
#
_symmetry.space_group_name_H-M   'P 1'
#
loop_
_entity.id
_entity.type
_entity.pdbx_description
1 polymer ?
#
loop_
_entity_poly.entity_id
_entity_poly.type
_entity_poly.pdbx_seq_one_letter_code
_entity_poly.pdbx_strand_id
1 'polypeptide(L)'
;PQNMERHGDGEYIGIDEMKTYPFVAQRESTDADIQNFLKGSDLDVHAKYHVVDDLAMVSMVAHGFGICIMPEMVMKDIPYEVKCYPIKPEAYRIVGLATQNSEFMAPAVSTMYQYIIEHYKQKDEVDV
;
A
#
# COMPACT_ATOMS: atom_id res chain seq x y z
N PRO A 1 11.19 2.49 10.71
CA PRO A 1 12.08 3.63 11.04
C PRO A 1 13.48 3.41 10.49
N GLN A 2 14.21 4.46 10.14
CA GLN A 2 15.58 4.34 9.61
C GLN A 2 16.57 3.68 10.57
N ASN A 3 16.35 3.85 11.85
CA ASN A 3 17.20 3.36 12.95
C ASN A 3 16.71 2.03 13.55
N MET A 4 15.66 1.43 13.03
CA MET A 4 15.23 0.11 13.47
C MET A 4 16.05 -0.96 12.74
N GLU A 5 16.79 -1.76 13.49
CA GLU A 5 17.50 -2.91 12.93
C GLU A 5 16.49 -3.98 12.49
N ARG A 6 16.65 -4.44 11.28
CA ARG A 6 15.87 -5.52 10.74
C ARG A 6 16.47 -6.85 11.18
N HIS A 7 15.63 -7.81 11.55
CA HIS A 7 16.08 -9.15 11.96
C HIS A 7 16.40 -10.08 10.76
N GLY A 8 15.84 -9.78 9.57
CA GLY A 8 16.10 -10.50 8.33
C GLY A 8 17.10 -9.77 7.43
N ASP A 9 17.82 -10.51 6.62
CA ASP A 9 18.86 -10.05 5.68
C ASP A 9 18.41 -10.07 4.20
N GLY A 10 17.17 -10.52 3.94
CA GLY A 10 16.59 -10.62 2.60
C GLY A 10 16.12 -9.30 2.01
N GLU A 11 15.88 -9.28 0.71
CA GLU A 11 15.27 -8.15 0.00
C GLU A 11 13.78 -7.95 0.36
N TYR A 12 13.12 -9.00 0.84
CA TYR A 12 11.70 -9.05 1.19
C TYR A 12 11.51 -9.15 2.69
N ILE A 13 10.36 -8.71 3.18
CA ILE A 13 9.91 -8.96 4.56
C ILE A 13 8.78 -10.02 4.55
N GLY A 14 8.95 -11.10 5.30
CA GLY A 14 7.96 -12.16 5.44
C GLY A 14 6.98 -11.90 6.58
N ILE A 15 5.82 -12.59 6.54
CA ILE A 15 4.78 -12.48 7.57
C ILE A 15 5.32 -12.76 8.97
N ASP A 16 6.12 -13.82 9.11
CA ASP A 16 6.67 -14.20 10.42
C ASP A 16 7.65 -13.16 10.97
N GLU A 17 8.45 -12.55 10.09
CA GLU A 17 9.32 -11.44 10.47
C GLU A 17 8.49 -10.22 10.89
N MET A 18 7.43 -9.89 10.14
CA MET A 18 6.54 -8.76 10.47
C MET A 18 5.91 -8.90 11.86
N LYS A 19 5.55 -10.13 12.27
CA LYS A 19 4.97 -10.42 13.61
C LYS A 19 5.93 -10.10 14.77
N THR A 20 7.23 -9.98 14.52
CA THR A 20 8.21 -9.65 15.56
C THR A 20 8.27 -8.17 15.91
N TYR A 21 7.66 -7.32 15.08
CA TYR A 21 7.66 -5.87 15.28
C TYR A 21 6.30 -5.36 15.80
N PRO A 22 6.28 -4.27 16.56
CA PRO A 22 5.05 -3.53 16.80
C PRO A 22 4.42 -3.12 15.47
N PHE A 23 3.11 -3.32 15.32
CA PHE A 23 2.42 -3.04 14.08
C PHE A 23 1.47 -1.86 14.24
N VAL A 24 1.48 -0.95 13.25
CA VAL A 24 0.54 0.14 13.09
C VAL A 24 -0.39 -0.25 11.94
N ALA A 25 -1.64 -0.58 12.24
CA ALA A 25 -2.63 -0.99 11.26
C ALA A 25 -3.55 0.15 10.85
N GLN A 26 -4.10 0.03 9.65
CA GLN A 26 -5.24 0.87 9.28
C GLN A 26 -6.47 0.45 10.07
N ARG A 27 -7.29 1.44 10.44
CA ARG A 27 -8.57 1.20 11.09
C ARG A 27 -9.50 0.42 10.16
N GLU A 28 -10.29 -0.49 10.70
CA GLU A 28 -11.31 -1.22 9.95
C GLU A 28 -12.19 -0.27 9.14
N SER A 29 -12.60 -0.68 7.96
CA SER A 29 -13.38 0.07 6.96
C SER A 29 -12.61 1.11 6.12
N THR A 30 -11.31 1.33 6.34
CA THR A 30 -10.56 2.35 5.57
C THR A 30 -10.00 1.77 4.27
N ASP A 31 -9.48 0.55 4.30
CA ASP A 31 -8.90 -0.12 3.13
C ASP A 31 -9.15 -1.63 3.18
N ALA A 32 -10.08 -2.09 2.34
CA ALA A 32 -10.49 -3.50 2.33
C ALA A 32 -9.37 -4.45 1.92
N ASP A 33 -8.49 -4.06 1.02
CA ASP A 33 -7.44 -4.94 0.51
C ASP A 33 -6.37 -5.19 1.56
N ILE A 34 -5.91 -4.14 2.23
CA ILE A 34 -4.96 -4.25 3.34
C ILE A 34 -5.59 -5.01 4.51
N GLN A 35 -6.85 -4.74 4.83
CA GLN A 35 -7.56 -5.45 5.90
C GLN A 35 -7.68 -6.95 5.61
N ASN A 36 -8.00 -7.33 4.37
CA ASN A 36 -8.07 -8.74 3.96
C ASN A 36 -6.70 -9.42 4.04
N PHE A 37 -5.64 -8.72 3.63
CA PHE A 37 -4.28 -9.22 3.76
C PHE A 37 -3.88 -9.43 5.23
N LEU A 38 -4.13 -8.44 6.09
CA LEU A 38 -3.84 -8.50 7.52
C LEU A 38 -4.58 -9.66 8.21
N LYS A 39 -5.88 -9.81 7.95
CA LYS A 39 -6.70 -10.90 8.49
C LYS A 39 -6.24 -12.27 8.00
N GLY A 40 -5.93 -12.39 6.71
CA GLY A 40 -5.41 -13.64 6.13
C GLY A 40 -4.02 -14.04 6.65
N SER A 41 -3.25 -13.07 7.12
CA SER A 41 -1.90 -13.24 7.66
C SER A 41 -1.84 -13.31 9.19
N ASP A 42 -2.97 -13.15 9.86
CA ASP A 42 -3.04 -13.06 11.34
C ASP A 42 -2.18 -11.91 11.93
N LEU A 43 -1.97 -10.85 11.15
CA LEU A 43 -1.18 -9.68 11.57
C LEU A 43 -2.02 -8.67 12.37
N ASP A 44 -3.31 -8.59 12.12
CA ASP A 44 -4.20 -7.65 12.82
C ASP A 44 -4.26 -7.91 14.32
N VAL A 45 -4.12 -9.17 14.72
CA VAL A 45 -4.07 -9.58 16.14
C VAL A 45 -2.91 -8.95 16.90
N HIS A 46 -1.84 -8.57 16.19
CA HIS A 46 -0.63 -7.98 16.78
C HIS A 46 -0.55 -6.47 16.61
N ALA A 47 -1.56 -5.83 16.01
CA ALA A 47 -1.57 -4.39 15.82
C ALA A 47 -1.75 -3.66 17.16
N LYS A 48 -0.76 -2.85 17.53
CA LYS A 48 -0.79 -2.04 18.73
C LYS A 48 -1.56 -0.73 18.56
N TYR A 49 -1.57 -0.21 17.33
CA TYR A 49 -2.17 1.07 16.97
C TYR A 49 -3.05 0.92 15.74
N HIS A 50 -4.21 1.59 15.73
CA HIS A 50 -5.12 1.65 14.59
C HIS A 50 -5.31 3.11 14.17
N VAL A 51 -4.96 3.43 12.94
CA VAL A 51 -4.93 4.78 12.39
C VAL A 51 -5.78 4.84 11.12
N VAL A 52 -6.43 5.97 10.88
CA VAL A 52 -7.28 6.16 9.69
C VAL A 52 -6.51 6.81 8.53
N ASP A 53 -5.61 7.73 8.86
CA ASP A 53 -4.90 8.56 7.89
C ASP A 53 -3.53 7.98 7.54
N ASP A 54 -3.24 7.84 6.25
CA ASP A 54 -2.00 7.24 5.74
C ASP A 54 -0.76 8.05 6.14
N LEU A 55 -0.84 9.38 6.08
CA LEU A 55 0.26 10.26 6.45
C LEU A 55 0.59 10.16 7.94
N ALA A 56 -0.45 10.13 8.79
CA ALA A 56 -0.29 9.90 10.22
C ALA A 56 0.33 8.54 10.52
N MET A 57 -0.06 7.50 9.79
CA MET A 57 0.48 6.16 9.94
C MET A 57 1.97 6.10 9.61
N VAL A 58 2.38 6.67 8.47
CA VAL A 58 3.79 6.73 8.08
C VAL A 58 4.60 7.62 9.03
N SER A 59 4.02 8.72 9.52
CA SER A 59 4.65 9.55 10.55
C SER A 59 4.93 8.76 11.83
N MET A 60 3.99 7.95 12.30
CA MET A 60 4.21 7.07 13.46
C MET A 60 5.35 6.09 13.22
N VAL A 61 5.40 5.47 12.03
CA VAL A 61 6.50 4.57 11.65
C VAL A 61 7.84 5.31 11.65
N ALA A 62 7.91 6.49 11.06
CA ALA A 62 9.13 7.32 11.06
C ALA A 62 9.64 7.63 12.47
N HIS A 63 8.73 7.81 13.43
CA HIS A 63 9.05 8.07 14.84
C HIS A 63 9.25 6.80 15.69
N GLY A 64 9.32 5.62 15.07
CA GLY A 64 9.70 4.39 15.77
C GLY A 64 8.55 3.64 16.47
N PHE A 65 7.29 3.94 16.17
CA PHE A 65 6.14 3.24 16.76
C PHE A 65 5.95 1.82 16.25
N GLY A 66 6.62 1.44 15.15
CA GLY A 66 6.56 0.11 14.61
C GLY A 66 6.68 0.09 13.08
N ILE A 67 6.06 -0.89 12.45
CA ILE A 67 5.96 -1.05 11.01
C ILE A 67 4.51 -0.94 10.55
N CYS A 68 4.29 -0.65 9.26
CA CYS A 68 2.96 -0.72 8.63
C CYS A 68 3.06 -1.33 7.24
N ILE A 69 1.93 -1.71 6.66
CA ILE A 69 1.80 -2.06 5.25
C ILE A 69 1.12 -0.91 4.53
N MET A 70 1.71 -0.50 3.40
CA MET A 70 1.23 0.63 2.62
C MET A 70 1.37 0.33 1.13
N PRO A 71 0.42 0.73 0.27
CA PRO A 71 0.60 0.64 -1.16
C PRO A 71 1.79 1.49 -1.63
N GLU A 72 2.60 0.96 -2.54
CA GLU A 72 3.77 1.66 -3.09
C GLU A 72 3.40 3.04 -3.68
N MET A 73 2.24 3.11 -4.34
CA MET A 73 1.75 4.35 -4.94
C MET A 73 1.60 5.49 -3.91
N VAL A 74 1.17 5.18 -2.69
CA VAL A 74 1.01 6.16 -1.60
C VAL A 74 2.36 6.67 -1.11
N MET A 75 3.40 5.84 -1.18
CA MET A 75 4.71 6.17 -0.63
C MET A 75 5.52 7.16 -1.48
N LYS A 76 5.14 7.42 -2.75
CA LYS A 76 5.91 8.27 -3.67
C LYS A 76 6.10 9.72 -3.21
N ASP A 77 5.08 10.27 -2.54
CA ASP A 77 5.05 11.69 -2.14
C ASP A 77 5.03 11.87 -0.61
N ILE A 78 5.42 10.85 0.13
CA ILE A 78 5.45 10.91 1.61
C ILE A 78 6.68 11.71 2.09
N PRO A 79 6.49 12.77 2.91
CA PRO A 79 7.57 13.63 3.38
C PRO A 79 8.32 13.09 4.60
N TYR A 80 8.33 11.77 4.80
CA TYR A 80 8.98 11.11 5.94
C TYR A 80 10.06 10.13 5.47
N GLU A 81 11.17 10.11 6.18
CA GLU A 81 12.25 9.16 5.93
C GLU A 81 11.94 7.81 6.57
N VAL A 82 11.48 6.86 5.74
CA VAL A 82 11.22 5.48 6.13
C VAL A 82 11.88 4.51 5.15
N LYS A 83 12.17 3.30 5.59
CA LYS A 83 12.61 2.21 4.72
C LYS A 83 11.41 1.40 4.27
N CYS A 84 11.30 1.14 2.98
CA CYS A 84 10.28 0.30 2.39
C CYS A 84 10.88 -1.02 1.92
N TYR A 85 10.18 -2.11 2.14
CA TYR A 85 10.56 -3.45 1.70
C TYR A 85 9.36 -4.13 1.04
N PRO A 86 9.57 -4.84 -0.07
CA PRO A 86 8.53 -5.71 -0.62
C PRO A 86 8.13 -6.78 0.40
N ILE A 87 6.87 -7.18 0.39
CA ILE A 87 6.34 -8.20 1.30
C ILE A 87 6.28 -9.57 0.63
N LYS A 88 6.40 -10.63 1.44
CA LYS A 88 6.20 -12.01 0.99
C LYS A 88 5.16 -12.72 1.87
N PRO A 89 4.11 -13.37 1.31
CA PRO A 89 3.78 -13.46 -0.11
C PRO A 89 3.45 -12.10 -0.74
N GLU A 90 3.68 -11.98 -2.05
CA GLU A 90 3.36 -10.74 -2.78
C GLU A 90 1.87 -10.45 -2.71
N ALA A 91 1.54 -9.19 -2.50
CA ALA A 91 0.16 -8.71 -2.50
C ALA A 91 0.01 -7.53 -3.47
N TYR A 92 -1.06 -7.56 -4.25
CA TYR A 92 -1.33 -6.56 -5.27
C TYR A 92 -2.66 -5.87 -5.00
N ARG A 93 -2.72 -4.60 -5.37
CA ARG A 93 -3.97 -3.85 -5.46
C ARG A 93 -4.31 -3.64 -6.93
N ILE A 94 -5.53 -3.99 -7.33
CA ILE A 94 -6.05 -3.70 -8.66
C ILE A 94 -6.82 -2.37 -8.58
N VAL A 95 -6.35 -1.39 -9.34
CA VAL A 95 -7.04 -0.11 -9.51
C VAL A 95 -7.65 -0.08 -10.90
N GLY A 96 -8.94 0.20 -10.99
CA GLY A 96 -9.68 0.22 -12.24
C GLY A 96 -10.42 1.53 -12.48
N LEU A 97 -10.74 1.79 -13.74
CA LEU A 97 -11.63 2.87 -14.15
C LEU A 97 -13.05 2.33 -14.25
N ALA A 98 -13.99 2.96 -13.57
CA ALA A 98 -15.41 2.67 -13.68
C ALA A 98 -16.15 3.81 -14.37
N THR A 99 -16.93 3.49 -15.41
CA THR A 99 -17.77 4.44 -16.13
C THR A 99 -19.19 3.89 -16.29
N GLN A 100 -20.18 4.76 -16.41
CA GLN A 100 -21.57 4.32 -16.55
C GLN A 100 -21.86 3.66 -17.90
N ASN A 101 -21.46 4.27 -19.01
CA ASN A 101 -21.59 3.71 -20.36
C ASN A 101 -20.64 4.44 -21.32
N SER A 102 -19.86 3.67 -22.09
CA SER A 102 -18.89 4.23 -23.05
C SER A 102 -19.53 4.94 -24.24
N GLU A 103 -20.76 4.57 -24.63
CA GLU A 103 -21.45 5.15 -25.79
C GLU A 103 -21.98 6.58 -25.56
N PHE A 104 -22.17 6.98 -24.30
CA PHE A 104 -22.77 8.28 -23.94
C PHE A 104 -21.86 9.16 -23.07
N MET A 105 -20.56 8.96 -23.17
CA MET A 105 -19.61 9.80 -22.43
C MET A 105 -19.58 11.21 -22.98
N ALA A 106 -19.62 12.21 -22.11
CA ALA A 106 -19.30 13.58 -22.50
C ALA A 106 -17.87 13.65 -23.08
N PRO A 107 -17.62 14.52 -24.09
CA PRO A 107 -16.31 14.58 -24.77
C PRO A 107 -15.11 14.70 -23.81
N ALA A 108 -15.21 15.53 -22.77
CA ALA A 108 -14.15 15.68 -21.79
C ALA A 108 -13.88 14.40 -20.97
N VAL A 109 -14.94 13.66 -20.62
CA VAL A 109 -14.82 12.37 -19.90
C VAL A 109 -14.19 11.32 -20.81
N SER A 110 -14.61 11.26 -22.08
CA SER A 110 -14.03 10.36 -23.07
C SER A 110 -12.55 10.63 -23.30
N THR A 111 -12.15 11.89 -23.43
CA THR A 111 -10.75 12.28 -23.59
C THR A 111 -9.92 11.88 -22.38
N MET A 112 -10.39 12.13 -21.16
CA MET A 112 -9.71 11.74 -19.94
C MET A 112 -9.60 10.23 -19.79
N TYR A 113 -10.67 9.50 -20.11
CA TYR A 113 -10.67 8.03 -20.12
C TYR A 113 -9.60 7.46 -21.05
N GLN A 114 -9.54 7.94 -22.30
CA GLN A 114 -8.55 7.51 -23.28
C GLN A 114 -7.12 7.85 -22.81
N TYR A 115 -6.91 9.06 -22.29
CA TYR A 115 -5.62 9.48 -21.77
C TYR A 115 -5.12 8.54 -20.65
N ILE A 116 -5.98 8.18 -19.70
CA ILE A 116 -5.62 7.27 -18.61
C ILE A 116 -5.28 5.88 -19.15
N ILE A 117 -6.12 5.32 -20.04
CA ILE A 117 -5.88 4.00 -20.64
C ILE A 117 -4.55 3.97 -21.38
N GLU A 118 -4.27 4.97 -22.22
CA GLU A 118 -3.01 5.04 -22.97
C GLU A 118 -1.79 5.18 -22.05
N HIS A 119 -1.90 5.99 -20.99
CA HIS A 119 -0.82 6.22 -20.04
C HIS A 119 -0.43 4.94 -19.27
N TYR A 120 -1.41 4.13 -18.88
CA TYR A 120 -1.14 2.90 -18.12
C TYR A 120 -0.80 1.70 -19.02
N LYS A 121 -1.34 1.60 -20.24
CA LYS A 121 -0.91 0.56 -21.21
C LYS A 121 0.58 0.66 -21.55
N GLN A 122 1.15 1.85 -21.61
CA GLN A 122 2.58 2.04 -21.88
C GLN A 122 3.48 1.57 -20.72
N LYS A 123 2.97 1.48 -19.50
CA LYS A 123 3.74 0.98 -18.35
C LYS A 123 3.81 -0.53 -18.30
N ASP A 124 2.75 -1.23 -18.71
CA ASP A 124 2.70 -2.70 -18.71
C ASP A 124 3.61 -3.33 -19.79
N GLU A 125 4.01 -2.56 -20.81
CA GLU A 125 4.94 -3.01 -21.87
C GLU A 125 6.43 -2.84 -21.51
N VAL A 126 6.76 -2.15 -20.44
CA VAL A 126 8.16 -1.86 -20.04
C VAL A 126 8.68 -2.80 -18.94
N ASP A 127 7.80 -3.51 -18.25
CA ASP A 127 8.13 -4.43 -17.15
C ASP A 127 8.12 -5.92 -17.55
N VAL A 128 8.42 -6.23 -18.83
CA VAL A 128 8.63 -7.61 -19.33
C VAL A 128 10.09 -7.85 -19.65
#